data_67178b1bdf0123f80de20259c5ec8187
#
_entry.id   67178b1bdf0123f80de20259c5ec8187
#
_cell.length_a   1.000
_cell.length_b   1.000
_cell.length_c   1.000
_cell.angle_alpha   90.00
_cell.angle_beta   90.00
_cell.angle_gamma   90.00
#
_symmetry.space_group_name_H-M   'P 1'
#
loop_
_entity.id
_entity.type
_entity.pdbx_description
1 polymer ?
#
loop_
_entity_poly.entity_id
_entity_poly.type
_entity_poly.pdbx_seq_one_letter_code
_entity_poly.pdbx_strand_id
1 'polypeptide(L)'
;MEMKQYEVIVVGGGHGGVEASLAAARLGKKAAMFTLYLDTIAMMSCNPSIGGPGKSNLVAEMDILGGEMGRHTDKFNLQLKHLNESKGPAARITRGQADKYLYRTEMRKLLEHTDNLEIIQDCVDEIIVEDGKVKGIITRLGIKYYAQCVVLATGTFLKGKIVIGDVAYSAGRQGENSAEKLSDSLREHGITIERYQTATPPRLDKRSIDFSKMKELKGEEHPRYFSIFTDKERNNVVPTWLTYTTEKTIEVAKEMLQYSPIVSGIIKTHGPRHCPSLDRKVINFPDKSNHQIFLELESAESEEVYVNGLTTAMPPFAQEAMMRTIAGLENARVMRYGYAVEYDYAPAAQLYPSLESKKVEGLYFAGQINGTSGYEEAACQGFIAGVNAARKADGKEPVIIDRSEGYIGVLIDDIIHKKTPEPYRVLPSRSEYRLTLRFDNAFMRLFTKAKEIGILSSEKLDYLENSIKIVNDEIARLKEISVPMVQANALLEKLGSDQKLTKGVKIGDLLKIKEVTYDSLKDITEISDYPGFIKNQIETMIKYEIFIQRENEQIEKFKRLEEVRIPADFDFSEVKGISNIARCGLEEIKPLSIGEASRISGVTGNDIALLVGYLK
;
A
#
# COMPACT_ATOMS: atom_id res chain seq x y z
N MET A 1 38.13 -13.85 11.60
CA MET A 1 36.79 -13.92 11.00
C MET A 1 36.81 -13.03 9.78
N GLU A 2 36.47 -13.56 8.63
CA GLU A 2 36.38 -12.78 7.39
C GLU A 2 35.28 -11.71 7.56
N MET A 3 35.60 -10.45 7.26
CA MET A 3 34.63 -9.36 7.36
C MET A 3 33.56 -9.57 6.28
N LYS A 4 32.31 -9.86 6.70
CA LYS A 4 31.18 -9.97 5.77
C LYS A 4 30.78 -8.59 5.28
N GLN A 5 30.95 -8.35 3.99
CA GLN A 5 30.71 -7.06 3.35
C GLN A 5 29.64 -7.19 2.26
N TYR A 6 28.66 -6.27 2.30
CA TYR A 6 27.57 -6.15 1.34
C TYR A 6 27.52 -4.73 0.77
N GLU A 7 26.76 -4.52 -0.30
CA GLU A 7 26.44 -3.18 -0.77
C GLU A 7 25.17 -2.66 -0.08
N VAL A 8 24.18 -3.55 0.11
CA VAL A 8 22.90 -3.22 0.77
C VAL A 8 22.58 -4.28 1.83
N ILE A 9 22.30 -3.84 3.05
CA ILE A 9 21.70 -4.66 4.09
C ILE A 9 20.26 -4.24 4.32
N VAL A 10 19.33 -5.20 4.37
CA VAL A 10 17.91 -4.99 4.68
C VAL A 10 17.58 -5.65 6.01
N VAL A 11 16.97 -4.93 6.94
CA VAL A 11 16.60 -5.39 8.28
C VAL A 11 15.09 -5.53 8.37
N GLY A 12 14.62 -6.77 8.37
CA GLY A 12 13.21 -7.15 8.45
C GLY A 12 12.76 -7.98 7.25
N GLY A 13 12.10 -9.12 7.49
CA GLY A 13 11.58 -10.05 6.47
C GLY A 13 10.09 -9.87 6.15
N GLY A 14 9.48 -8.71 6.51
CA GLY A 14 8.12 -8.36 6.11
C GLY A 14 8.04 -7.88 4.66
N HIS A 15 6.84 -7.49 4.20
CA HIS A 15 6.61 -7.08 2.80
C HIS A 15 7.55 -5.96 2.33
N GLY A 16 7.86 -4.98 3.21
CA GLY A 16 8.82 -3.92 2.89
C GLY A 16 10.24 -4.44 2.71
N GLY A 17 10.71 -5.32 3.62
CA GLY A 17 12.04 -5.90 3.51
C GLY A 17 12.19 -6.85 2.34
N VAL A 18 11.15 -7.61 2.02
CA VAL A 18 11.11 -8.49 0.83
C VAL A 18 11.31 -7.68 -0.45
N GLU A 19 10.50 -6.64 -0.65
CA GLU A 19 10.60 -5.81 -1.86
C GLU A 19 11.91 -5.03 -1.93
N ALA A 20 12.44 -4.54 -0.79
CA ALA A 20 13.74 -3.87 -0.75
C ALA A 20 14.88 -4.81 -1.12
N SER A 21 14.85 -6.04 -0.61
CA SER A 21 15.88 -7.05 -0.88
C SER A 21 15.86 -7.50 -2.34
N LEU A 22 14.67 -7.77 -2.89
CA LEU A 22 14.51 -8.13 -4.30
C LEU A 22 14.94 -6.99 -5.23
N ALA A 23 14.57 -5.75 -4.91
CA ALA A 23 14.96 -4.59 -5.71
C ALA A 23 16.48 -4.42 -5.74
N ALA A 24 17.16 -4.47 -4.59
CA ALA A 24 18.61 -4.34 -4.53
C ALA A 24 19.33 -5.48 -5.27
N ALA A 25 18.92 -6.73 -5.04
CA ALA A 25 19.53 -7.89 -5.66
C ALA A 25 19.32 -7.93 -7.20
N ARG A 26 18.11 -7.60 -7.68
CA ARG A 26 17.78 -7.52 -9.12
C ARG A 26 18.52 -6.39 -9.83
N LEU A 27 18.94 -5.35 -9.11
CA LEU A 27 19.85 -4.31 -9.60
C LEU A 27 21.33 -4.71 -9.52
N GLY A 28 21.62 -5.97 -9.26
CA GLY A 28 22.96 -6.56 -9.25
C GLY A 28 23.78 -6.24 -7.98
N LYS A 29 23.13 -5.78 -6.90
CA LYS A 29 23.83 -5.46 -5.65
C LYS A 29 24.00 -6.70 -4.78
N LYS A 30 25.18 -6.89 -4.20
CA LYS A 30 25.39 -7.88 -3.16
C LYS A 30 24.61 -7.47 -1.91
N ALA A 31 23.45 -8.10 -1.71
CA ALA A 31 22.49 -7.77 -0.68
C ALA A 31 22.40 -8.85 0.40
N ALA A 32 22.08 -8.46 1.64
CA ALA A 32 21.70 -9.37 2.70
C ALA A 32 20.41 -8.93 3.39
N MET A 33 19.47 -9.86 3.59
CA MET A 33 18.26 -9.66 4.37
C MET A 33 18.39 -10.32 5.74
N PHE A 34 18.23 -9.52 6.81
CA PHE A 34 18.18 -10.00 8.19
C PHE A 34 16.74 -10.12 8.65
N THR A 35 16.35 -11.26 9.16
CA THR A 35 15.01 -11.51 9.70
C THR A 35 15.10 -12.24 11.04
N LEU A 36 14.13 -11.97 11.93
CA LEU A 36 14.05 -12.68 13.20
C LEU A 36 13.72 -14.16 13.03
N TYR A 37 12.90 -14.49 12.03
CA TYR A 37 12.43 -15.85 11.76
C TYR A 37 12.32 -16.08 10.26
N LEU A 38 13.05 -17.07 9.75
CA LEU A 38 12.98 -17.48 8.33
C LEU A 38 11.58 -17.96 7.93
N ASP A 39 10.89 -18.64 8.85
CA ASP A 39 9.58 -19.23 8.62
C ASP A 39 8.44 -18.21 8.51
N THR A 40 8.70 -16.95 8.84
CA THR A 40 7.69 -15.90 8.82
C THR A 40 8.00 -14.74 7.85
N ILE A 41 8.91 -14.98 6.91
CA ILE A 41 9.16 -14.06 5.80
C ILE A 41 7.85 -13.85 5.02
N ALA A 42 7.56 -12.60 4.64
CA ALA A 42 6.33 -12.18 3.96
C ALA A 42 5.02 -12.58 4.65
N MET A 43 5.04 -12.80 5.97
CA MET A 43 3.86 -13.19 6.73
C MET A 43 2.79 -12.10 6.74
N MET A 44 1.59 -12.45 6.32
CA MET A 44 0.41 -11.61 6.47
C MET A 44 -0.12 -11.73 7.92
N SER A 45 0.33 -10.86 8.80
CA SER A 45 0.01 -10.90 10.23
C SER A 45 -1.41 -10.45 10.58
N CYS A 46 -2.05 -9.70 9.70
CA CYS A 46 -3.44 -9.28 9.80
C CYS A 46 -4.31 -10.09 8.81
N ASN A 47 -5.12 -9.44 7.98
CA ASN A 47 -5.98 -10.12 7.01
C ASN A 47 -5.16 -10.80 5.89
N PRO A 48 -5.64 -11.93 5.33
CA PRO A 48 -4.99 -12.60 4.20
C PRO A 48 -5.37 -11.94 2.87
N SER A 49 -5.30 -10.62 2.77
CA SER A 49 -5.80 -9.89 1.60
C SER A 49 -4.85 -8.79 1.16
N ILE A 50 -4.68 -8.66 -0.15
CA ILE A 50 -3.94 -7.60 -0.85
C ILE A 50 -4.90 -6.77 -1.69
N GLY A 51 -4.64 -5.48 -1.82
CA GLY A 51 -5.44 -4.56 -2.61
C GLY A 51 -6.60 -3.93 -1.84
N GLY A 52 -7.55 -3.40 -2.59
CA GLY A 52 -8.64 -2.56 -2.07
C GLY A 52 -8.42 -1.08 -2.39
N PRO A 53 -9.31 -0.17 -1.89
CA PRO A 53 -9.29 1.25 -2.25
C PRO A 53 -7.96 1.95 -1.97
N GLY A 54 -7.32 2.51 -3.01
CA GLY A 54 -6.00 3.14 -2.97
C GLY A 54 -4.84 2.14 -2.97
N LYS A 55 -5.01 0.97 -2.39
CA LYS A 55 -3.96 -0.04 -2.24
C LYS A 55 -3.69 -0.81 -3.54
N SER A 56 -4.73 -1.12 -4.31
CA SER A 56 -4.56 -1.75 -5.64
C SER A 56 -3.72 -0.89 -6.57
N ASN A 57 -3.83 0.44 -6.46
CA ASN A 57 -2.99 1.37 -7.21
C ASN A 57 -1.51 1.19 -6.86
N LEU A 58 -1.19 1.10 -5.56
CA LEU A 58 0.18 0.84 -5.09
C LEU A 58 0.74 -0.46 -5.68
N VAL A 59 -0.05 -1.55 -5.62
CA VAL A 59 0.38 -2.87 -6.10
C VAL A 59 0.63 -2.85 -7.61
N ALA A 60 -0.28 -2.28 -8.40
CA ALA A 60 -0.12 -2.20 -9.85
C ALA A 60 1.05 -1.29 -10.27
N GLU A 61 1.24 -0.16 -9.58
CA GLU A 61 2.35 0.74 -9.82
C GLU A 61 3.70 0.06 -9.52
N MET A 62 3.79 -0.61 -8.38
CA MET A 62 4.99 -1.35 -8.00
C MET A 62 5.28 -2.51 -8.96
N ASP A 63 4.26 -3.24 -9.46
CA ASP A 63 4.43 -4.31 -10.44
C ASP A 63 5.05 -3.81 -11.74
N ILE A 64 4.59 -2.67 -12.26
CA ILE A 64 5.14 -2.02 -13.47
C ILE A 64 6.58 -1.57 -13.26
N LEU A 65 6.96 -1.19 -12.04
CA LEU A 65 8.33 -0.81 -11.71
C LEU A 65 9.28 -2.01 -11.52
N GLY A 66 8.73 -3.22 -11.38
CA GLY A 66 9.49 -4.46 -11.22
C GLY A 66 9.37 -5.11 -9.84
N GLY A 67 8.44 -4.66 -8.98
CA GLY A 67 8.13 -5.29 -7.69
C GLY A 67 7.45 -6.65 -7.83
N GLU A 68 7.28 -7.38 -6.73
CA GLU A 68 6.85 -8.78 -6.76
C GLU A 68 5.43 -9.02 -6.23
N MET A 69 4.96 -8.22 -5.28
CA MET A 69 3.70 -8.45 -4.56
C MET A 69 2.50 -8.72 -5.46
N GLY A 70 2.37 -7.99 -6.58
CA GLY A 70 1.26 -8.11 -7.52
C GLY A 70 1.21 -9.50 -8.15
N ARG A 71 2.28 -9.88 -8.84
CA ARG A 71 2.44 -11.20 -9.50
C ARG A 71 2.33 -12.35 -8.52
N HIS A 72 2.93 -12.19 -7.34
CA HIS A 72 2.89 -13.22 -6.31
C HIS A 72 1.47 -13.42 -5.75
N THR A 73 0.72 -12.33 -5.56
CA THR A 73 -0.71 -12.40 -5.16
C THR A 73 -1.56 -13.06 -6.25
N ASP A 74 -1.35 -12.69 -7.51
CA ASP A 74 -2.07 -13.29 -8.64
C ASP A 74 -1.84 -14.81 -8.72
N LYS A 75 -0.62 -15.25 -8.41
CA LYS A 75 -0.26 -16.67 -8.45
C LYS A 75 -0.77 -17.48 -7.27
N PHE A 76 -0.84 -16.88 -6.07
CA PHE A 76 -1.16 -17.57 -4.82
C PHE A 76 -2.39 -16.99 -4.11
N ASN A 77 -3.42 -16.61 -4.89
CA ASN A 77 -4.70 -16.18 -4.33
C ASN A 77 -5.67 -17.36 -4.11
N LEU A 78 -6.60 -17.18 -3.18
CA LEU A 78 -7.80 -18.00 -2.99
C LEU A 78 -8.99 -17.43 -3.77
N GLN A 79 -9.02 -16.11 -3.93
CA GLN A 79 -10.12 -15.41 -4.55
C GLN A 79 -9.65 -14.02 -5.02
N LEU A 80 -10.11 -13.59 -6.21
CA LEU A 80 -10.00 -12.21 -6.69
C LEU A 80 -11.38 -11.62 -6.89
N LYS A 81 -11.52 -10.33 -6.59
CA LYS A 81 -12.75 -9.55 -6.79
C LYS A 81 -12.47 -8.18 -7.34
N HIS A 82 -13.33 -7.74 -8.26
CA HIS A 82 -13.46 -6.34 -8.63
C HIS A 82 -14.42 -5.63 -7.70
N LEU A 83 -14.04 -4.47 -7.26
CA LEU A 83 -14.87 -3.62 -6.42
C LEU A 83 -15.13 -2.30 -7.12
N ASN A 84 -16.32 -1.71 -6.86
CA ASN A 84 -16.73 -0.39 -7.34
C ASN A 84 -16.87 -0.26 -8.87
N GLU A 85 -17.18 -1.31 -9.60
CA GLU A 85 -17.33 -1.26 -11.06
C GLU A 85 -18.34 -0.20 -11.52
N SER A 86 -19.47 -0.06 -10.80
CA SER A 86 -20.51 0.93 -11.08
C SER A 86 -20.11 2.37 -10.78
N LYS A 87 -19.01 2.60 -10.06
CA LYS A 87 -18.58 3.94 -9.61
C LYS A 87 -17.62 4.66 -10.57
N GLY A 88 -17.37 4.06 -11.74
CA GLY A 88 -16.48 4.60 -12.76
C GLY A 88 -15.00 4.23 -12.58
N PRO A 89 -14.16 4.54 -13.59
CA PRO A 89 -12.79 4.02 -13.72
C PRO A 89 -11.86 4.46 -12.57
N ALA A 90 -12.04 5.66 -12.05
CA ALA A 90 -11.23 6.17 -10.92
C ALA A 90 -11.46 5.43 -9.59
N ALA A 91 -12.55 4.65 -9.48
CA ALA A 91 -12.90 3.94 -8.26
C ALA A 91 -12.77 2.42 -8.38
N ARG A 92 -12.62 1.90 -9.62
CA ARG A 92 -12.46 0.46 -9.87
C ARG A 92 -11.15 -0.05 -9.33
N ILE A 93 -11.21 -1.17 -8.63
CA ILE A 93 -10.05 -1.76 -7.97
C ILE A 93 -10.16 -3.28 -7.94
N THR A 94 -9.02 -3.96 -7.78
CA THR A 94 -8.92 -5.39 -7.49
C THR A 94 -8.64 -5.61 -6.01
N ARG A 95 -9.25 -6.63 -5.41
CA ARG A 95 -8.89 -7.15 -4.10
C ARG A 95 -8.66 -8.66 -4.23
N GLY A 96 -7.50 -9.12 -3.79
CA GLY A 96 -7.13 -10.52 -3.73
C GLY A 96 -7.11 -11.03 -2.29
N GLN A 97 -7.79 -12.15 -2.03
CA GLN A 97 -7.56 -12.95 -0.84
C GLN A 97 -6.45 -13.94 -1.16
N ALA A 98 -5.31 -13.81 -0.51
CA ALA A 98 -4.17 -14.69 -0.69
C ALA A 98 -4.34 -16.00 0.10
N ASP A 99 -3.78 -17.08 -0.44
CA ASP A 99 -3.44 -18.25 0.36
C ASP A 99 -2.19 -17.91 1.16
N LYS A 100 -2.37 -17.57 2.43
CA LYS A 100 -1.33 -17.03 3.29
C LYS A 100 -0.15 -17.98 3.47
N TYR A 101 -0.41 -19.29 3.50
CA TYR A 101 0.66 -20.29 3.68
C TYR A 101 1.47 -20.47 2.40
N LEU A 102 0.81 -20.59 1.26
CA LEU A 102 1.48 -20.67 -0.03
C LEU A 102 2.21 -19.36 -0.35
N TYR A 103 1.56 -18.21 -0.17
CA TYR A 103 2.15 -16.90 -0.39
C TYR A 103 3.49 -16.76 0.35
N ARG A 104 3.50 -17.07 1.65
CA ARG A 104 4.69 -16.98 2.49
C ARG A 104 5.78 -17.96 2.05
N THR A 105 5.42 -19.24 1.85
CA THR A 105 6.37 -20.29 1.52
C THR A 105 7.03 -20.06 0.17
N GLU A 106 6.24 -19.67 -0.81
CA GLU A 106 6.73 -19.44 -2.17
C GLU A 106 7.50 -18.12 -2.28
N MET A 107 7.15 -17.10 -1.49
CA MET A 107 7.94 -15.86 -1.40
C MET A 107 9.33 -16.13 -0.79
N ARG A 108 9.40 -16.95 0.27
CA ARG A 108 10.68 -17.37 0.85
C ARG A 108 11.52 -18.12 -0.20
N LYS A 109 10.95 -19.08 -0.93
CA LYS A 109 11.66 -19.79 -1.99
C LYS A 109 12.17 -18.83 -3.08
N LEU A 110 11.36 -17.86 -3.49
CA LEU A 110 11.78 -16.84 -4.45
C LEU A 110 13.03 -16.10 -3.96
N LEU A 111 13.03 -15.65 -2.72
CA LEU A 111 14.17 -14.95 -2.13
C LEU A 111 15.41 -15.83 -2.03
N GLU A 112 15.26 -17.08 -1.59
CA GLU A 112 16.36 -18.06 -1.46
C GLU A 112 17.01 -18.39 -2.82
N HIS A 113 16.29 -18.25 -3.94
CA HIS A 113 16.76 -18.48 -5.29
C HIS A 113 17.06 -17.19 -6.08
N THR A 114 17.06 -16.05 -5.41
CA THR A 114 17.41 -14.77 -6.03
C THR A 114 18.92 -14.56 -5.99
N ASP A 115 19.54 -14.38 -7.15
CA ASP A 115 20.96 -14.10 -7.25
C ASP A 115 21.33 -12.84 -6.47
N ASN A 116 22.55 -12.78 -5.95
CA ASN A 116 23.11 -11.68 -5.17
C ASN A 116 22.40 -11.40 -3.82
N LEU A 117 21.52 -12.28 -3.34
CA LEU A 117 20.80 -12.12 -2.08
C LEU A 117 21.15 -13.23 -1.07
N GLU A 118 21.67 -12.86 0.10
CA GLU A 118 21.78 -13.74 1.26
C GLU A 118 20.66 -13.47 2.26
N ILE A 119 20.09 -14.52 2.85
CA ILE A 119 19.08 -14.41 3.90
C ILE A 119 19.66 -14.93 5.21
N ILE A 120 19.59 -14.10 6.25
CA ILE A 120 20.22 -14.40 7.54
C ILE A 120 19.19 -14.26 8.65
N GLN A 121 19.02 -15.32 9.44
CA GLN A 121 18.20 -15.26 10.64
C GLN A 121 19.04 -14.77 11.81
N ASP A 122 18.86 -13.51 12.16
CA ASP A 122 19.40 -12.90 13.38
C ASP A 122 18.62 -11.63 13.74
N CYS A 123 18.74 -11.19 14.96
CA CYS A 123 18.18 -9.91 15.43
C CYS A 123 19.23 -8.80 15.30
N VAL A 124 18.91 -7.74 14.59
CA VAL A 124 19.76 -6.56 14.53
C VAL A 124 19.48 -5.69 15.76
N ASP A 125 20.49 -5.49 16.56
CA ASP A 125 20.43 -4.71 17.81
C ASP A 125 20.97 -3.28 17.63
N GLU A 126 21.94 -3.05 16.72
CA GLU A 126 22.59 -1.73 16.53
C GLU A 126 22.90 -1.45 15.06
N ILE A 127 22.96 -0.17 14.70
CA ILE A 127 23.56 0.31 13.45
C ILE A 127 24.98 0.80 13.70
N ILE A 128 25.87 0.59 12.75
CA ILE A 128 27.24 1.12 12.77
C ILE A 128 27.22 2.43 11.97
N VAL A 129 27.59 3.55 12.61
CA VAL A 129 27.66 4.86 11.96
C VAL A 129 29.04 5.47 12.20
N GLU A 130 29.69 5.95 11.14
CA GLU A 130 30.95 6.64 11.17
C GLU A 130 30.84 7.93 10.31
N ASP A 131 31.25 9.04 10.82
CA ASP A 131 31.21 10.35 10.15
C ASP A 131 29.82 10.69 9.55
N GLY A 132 28.74 10.38 10.29
CA GLY A 132 27.36 10.61 9.85
C GLY A 132 26.86 9.67 8.76
N LYS A 133 27.62 8.63 8.39
CA LYS A 133 27.28 7.64 7.37
C LYS A 133 27.08 6.27 8.00
N VAL A 134 26.06 5.53 7.57
CA VAL A 134 25.91 4.12 7.95
C VAL A 134 27.05 3.29 7.34
N LYS A 135 27.60 2.38 8.13
CA LYS A 135 28.66 1.44 7.72
C LYS A 135 28.25 -0.02 7.86
N GLY A 136 27.10 -0.29 8.49
CA GLY A 136 26.62 -1.63 8.70
C GLY A 136 25.74 -1.78 9.92
N ILE A 137 25.70 -3.00 10.44
CA ILE A 137 24.87 -3.40 11.59
C ILE A 137 25.64 -4.28 12.57
N ILE A 138 25.15 -4.35 13.80
CA ILE A 138 25.56 -5.33 14.80
C ILE A 138 24.36 -6.17 15.20
N THR A 139 24.50 -7.48 15.13
CA THR A 139 23.44 -8.39 15.52
C THR A 139 23.45 -8.69 17.01
N ARG A 140 22.40 -9.32 17.53
CA ARG A 140 22.27 -9.77 18.93
C ARG A 140 23.39 -10.73 19.34
N LEU A 141 23.92 -11.48 18.38
CA LEU A 141 25.07 -12.38 18.60
C LEU A 141 26.42 -11.64 18.62
N GLY A 142 26.42 -10.30 18.49
CA GLY A 142 27.61 -9.47 18.46
C GLY A 142 28.40 -9.52 17.14
N ILE A 143 27.80 -10.08 16.09
CA ILE A 143 28.44 -10.18 14.77
C ILE A 143 28.24 -8.84 14.04
N LYS A 144 29.35 -8.31 13.51
CA LYS A 144 29.35 -7.11 12.68
C LYS A 144 29.24 -7.45 11.21
N TYR A 145 28.32 -6.80 10.53
CA TYR A 145 28.16 -6.88 9.07
C TYR A 145 28.27 -5.48 8.49
N TYR A 146 29.12 -5.30 7.51
CA TYR A 146 29.37 -4.00 6.89
C TYR A 146 28.62 -3.83 5.59
N ALA A 147 28.11 -2.63 5.34
CA ALA A 147 27.40 -2.27 4.11
C ALA A 147 27.53 -0.79 3.78
N GLN A 148 27.36 -0.44 2.50
CA GLN A 148 27.30 0.94 2.05
C GLN A 148 25.94 1.59 2.39
N CYS A 149 24.86 0.79 2.33
CA CYS A 149 23.50 1.23 2.66
C CYS A 149 22.79 0.21 3.54
N VAL A 150 21.91 0.70 4.42
CA VAL A 150 21.06 -0.12 5.29
C VAL A 150 19.61 0.32 5.14
N VAL A 151 18.69 -0.63 4.88
CA VAL A 151 17.24 -0.39 4.82
C VAL A 151 16.58 -1.02 6.05
N LEU A 152 15.92 -0.22 6.87
CA LEU A 152 15.17 -0.68 8.04
C LEU A 152 13.68 -0.87 7.69
N ALA A 153 13.20 -2.11 7.77
CA ALA A 153 11.82 -2.52 7.49
C ALA A 153 11.24 -3.36 8.63
N THR A 154 11.37 -2.88 9.85
CA THR A 154 11.21 -3.62 11.11
C THR A 154 9.76 -3.88 11.54
N GLY A 155 8.77 -3.35 10.84
CA GLY A 155 7.35 -3.60 11.10
C GLY A 155 6.93 -3.22 12.53
N THR A 156 6.29 -4.16 13.25
CA THR A 156 5.83 -4.00 14.64
C THR A 156 6.83 -4.51 15.67
N PHE A 157 8.08 -4.79 15.27
CA PHE A 157 9.03 -5.51 16.13
C PHE A 157 9.93 -4.61 16.98
N LEU A 158 10.05 -3.31 16.66
CA LEU A 158 10.84 -2.38 17.49
C LEU A 158 10.15 -2.14 18.83
N LYS A 159 10.74 -2.64 19.91
CA LYS A 159 10.17 -2.63 21.27
C LYS A 159 8.68 -3.01 21.27
N GLY A 160 8.35 -4.02 20.47
CA GLY A 160 6.99 -4.53 20.31
C GLY A 160 6.44 -5.03 21.65
N LYS A 161 5.19 -4.67 21.95
CA LYS A 161 4.50 -5.08 23.19
C LYS A 161 3.08 -5.51 22.84
N ILE A 162 2.80 -6.80 22.99
CA ILE A 162 1.45 -7.35 22.82
C ILE A 162 0.61 -7.09 24.07
N VAL A 163 -0.68 -6.78 23.83
CA VAL A 163 -1.67 -6.53 24.88
C VAL A 163 -2.94 -7.30 24.57
N ILE A 164 -3.43 -8.07 25.56
CA ILE A 164 -4.70 -8.80 25.55
C ILE A 164 -5.36 -8.62 26.93
N GLY A 165 -6.41 -7.82 27.01
CA GLY A 165 -7.00 -7.43 28.29
C GLY A 165 -5.99 -6.73 29.19
N ASP A 166 -5.73 -7.28 30.36
CA ASP A 166 -4.76 -6.82 31.34
C ASP A 166 -3.36 -7.43 31.19
N VAL A 167 -3.21 -8.41 30.28
CA VAL A 167 -1.93 -9.09 30.02
C VAL A 167 -1.15 -8.33 28.96
N ALA A 168 0.11 -7.99 29.28
CA ALA A 168 1.03 -7.34 28.37
C ALA A 168 2.42 -7.97 28.45
N TYR A 169 3.06 -8.24 27.28
CA TYR A 169 4.38 -8.84 27.21
C TYR A 169 5.14 -8.38 25.94
N SER A 170 6.48 -8.48 26.00
CA SER A 170 7.35 -8.11 24.86
C SER A 170 7.20 -9.12 23.73
N ALA A 171 6.71 -8.66 22.59
CA ALA A 171 6.66 -9.41 21.32
C ALA A 171 6.29 -8.46 20.17
N GLY A 172 6.82 -8.71 18.99
CA GLY A 172 6.46 -7.96 17.79
C GLY A 172 5.20 -8.51 17.12
N ARG A 173 4.92 -9.81 17.31
CA ARG A 173 3.73 -10.57 16.91
C ARG A 173 3.54 -11.70 17.90
N GLN A 174 2.30 -12.18 18.09
CA GLN A 174 2.03 -13.26 19.04
C GLN A 174 2.89 -14.50 18.73
N GLY A 175 3.67 -14.93 19.72
CA GLY A 175 4.61 -16.05 19.61
C GLY A 175 5.99 -15.67 19.03
N GLU A 176 6.27 -14.39 18.76
CA GLU A 176 7.54 -13.95 18.20
C GLU A 176 8.16 -12.81 19.01
N ASN A 177 9.45 -12.94 19.33
CA ASN A 177 10.20 -11.96 20.14
C ASN A 177 10.24 -10.58 19.47
N SER A 178 10.41 -9.53 20.25
CA SER A 178 10.67 -8.19 19.75
C SER A 178 12.17 -7.86 19.66
N ALA A 179 12.51 -6.80 18.92
CA ALA A 179 13.83 -6.20 18.85
C ALA A 179 13.90 -5.05 19.88
N GLU A 180 14.68 -5.22 20.95
CA GLU A 180 14.63 -4.33 22.09
C GLU A 180 15.63 -3.15 22.00
N LYS A 181 16.78 -3.35 21.34
CA LYS A 181 17.89 -2.39 21.41
C LYS A 181 17.98 -1.45 20.20
N LEU A 182 17.54 -1.88 19.01
CA LEU A 182 17.73 -1.09 17.78
C LEU A 182 17.11 0.31 17.87
N SER A 183 15.98 0.47 18.56
CA SER A 183 15.40 1.81 18.79
C SER A 183 16.33 2.74 19.57
N ASP A 184 17.07 2.21 20.53
CA ASP A 184 17.99 3.01 21.34
C ASP A 184 19.22 3.39 20.51
N SER A 185 19.77 2.45 19.73
CA SER A 185 20.84 2.74 18.77
C SER A 185 20.44 3.82 17.77
N LEU A 186 19.19 3.79 17.26
CA LEU A 186 18.68 4.85 16.36
C LEU A 186 18.62 6.22 17.05
N ARG A 187 18.17 6.28 18.33
CA ARG A 187 18.14 7.54 19.11
C ARG A 187 19.52 8.11 19.35
N GLU A 188 20.54 7.28 19.62
CA GLU A 188 21.93 7.69 19.79
C GLU A 188 22.48 8.41 18.56
N HIS A 189 21.97 8.08 17.36
CA HIS A 189 22.31 8.72 16.10
C HIS A 189 21.33 9.84 15.67
N GLY A 190 20.54 10.36 16.62
CA GLY A 190 19.67 11.52 16.42
C GLY A 190 18.35 11.23 15.70
N ILE A 191 17.97 9.97 15.52
CA ILE A 191 16.67 9.60 14.94
C ILE A 191 15.59 9.73 16.03
N THR A 192 14.56 10.50 15.76
CA THR A 192 13.39 10.61 16.62
C THR A 192 12.56 9.34 16.51
N ILE A 193 12.19 8.77 17.65
CA ILE A 193 11.40 7.55 17.75
C ILE A 193 10.16 7.83 18.62
N GLU A 194 8.99 7.53 18.08
CA GLU A 194 7.68 7.62 18.73
C GLU A 194 7.02 6.23 18.80
N ARG A 195 5.79 6.13 19.31
CA ARG A 195 5.06 4.86 19.41
C ARG A 195 3.68 4.95 18.80
N TYR A 196 3.32 3.88 18.07
CA TYR A 196 1.98 3.59 17.58
C TYR A 196 1.48 2.23 18.08
N GLN A 197 0.22 1.95 17.80
CA GLN A 197 -0.34 0.62 17.97
C GLN A 197 -1.11 0.18 16.72
N THR A 198 -1.23 -1.13 16.58
CA THR A 198 -2.18 -1.78 15.69
C THR A 198 -2.83 -2.96 16.40
N ALA A 199 -3.90 -3.54 15.82
CA ALA A 199 -4.57 -4.68 16.41
C ALA A 199 -5.04 -5.65 15.32
N THR A 200 -5.27 -6.90 15.72
CA THR A 200 -5.76 -7.97 14.85
C THR A 200 -6.95 -8.67 15.51
N PRO A 201 -7.93 -9.19 14.73
CA PRO A 201 -9.03 -9.96 15.26
C PRO A 201 -8.63 -11.40 15.64
N PRO A 202 -9.51 -12.16 16.31
CA PRO A 202 -9.29 -13.58 16.58
C PRO A 202 -9.25 -14.42 15.30
N ARG A 203 -8.71 -15.64 15.42
CA ARG A 203 -8.80 -16.71 14.43
C ARG A 203 -9.63 -17.85 15.01
N LEU A 204 -10.51 -18.39 14.19
CA LEU A 204 -11.46 -19.42 14.60
C LEU A 204 -11.18 -20.74 13.88
N ASP A 205 -11.58 -21.84 14.50
CA ASP A 205 -11.58 -23.17 13.89
C ASP A 205 -12.79 -23.29 12.95
N LYS A 206 -12.55 -23.42 11.65
CA LYS A 206 -13.54 -23.55 10.58
C LYS A 206 -14.60 -24.61 10.88
N ARG A 207 -14.20 -25.74 11.50
CA ARG A 207 -15.06 -26.89 11.83
C ARG A 207 -16.13 -26.56 12.88
N SER A 208 -15.98 -25.43 13.58
CA SER A 208 -16.90 -24.97 14.62
C SER A 208 -17.81 -23.83 14.18
N ILE A 209 -17.75 -23.42 12.90
CA ILE A 209 -18.51 -22.31 12.34
C ILE A 209 -19.70 -22.86 11.55
N ASP A 210 -20.88 -22.31 11.77
CA ASP A 210 -22.08 -22.63 10.99
C ASP A 210 -22.24 -21.65 9.82
N PHE A 211 -21.59 -21.97 8.69
CA PHE A 211 -21.64 -21.15 7.48
C PHE A 211 -23.04 -21.07 6.84
N SER A 212 -23.97 -21.99 7.16
CA SER A 212 -25.31 -21.95 6.61
C SER A 212 -26.13 -20.73 7.04
N LYS A 213 -25.71 -20.08 8.16
CA LYS A 213 -26.30 -18.84 8.68
C LYS A 213 -25.70 -17.57 8.08
N MET A 214 -24.77 -17.68 7.13
CA MET A 214 -24.01 -16.58 6.58
C MET A 214 -24.22 -16.45 5.07
N LYS A 215 -24.03 -15.25 4.54
CA LYS A 215 -24.06 -15.01 3.11
C LYS A 215 -22.73 -15.40 2.49
N GLU A 216 -22.74 -16.39 1.60
CA GLU A 216 -21.58 -16.76 0.79
C GLU A 216 -21.28 -15.68 -0.27
N LEU A 217 -20.01 -15.33 -0.41
CA LEU A 217 -19.50 -14.36 -1.36
C LEU A 217 -18.41 -15.00 -2.22
N LYS A 218 -18.78 -15.42 -3.43
CA LYS A 218 -17.86 -16.02 -4.39
C LYS A 218 -16.94 -14.97 -5.03
N GLY A 219 -15.82 -15.41 -5.56
CA GLY A 219 -14.96 -14.60 -6.42
C GLY A 219 -15.56 -14.41 -7.81
N GLU A 220 -14.88 -13.67 -8.65
CA GLU A 220 -15.29 -13.46 -10.04
C GLU A 220 -14.80 -14.61 -10.93
N GLU A 221 -15.57 -14.96 -11.94
CA GLU A 221 -15.19 -16.00 -12.92
C GLU A 221 -14.01 -15.55 -13.78
N HIS A 222 -13.99 -14.27 -14.17
CA HIS A 222 -12.94 -13.66 -14.99
C HIS A 222 -12.33 -12.45 -14.25
N PRO A 223 -11.51 -12.68 -13.21
CA PRO A 223 -10.95 -11.59 -12.42
C PRO A 223 -9.88 -10.85 -13.21
N ARG A 224 -9.75 -9.55 -12.98
CA ARG A 224 -8.57 -8.79 -13.39
C ARG A 224 -7.46 -9.01 -12.36
N TYR A 225 -6.31 -9.38 -12.84
CA TYR A 225 -5.11 -9.55 -12.05
C TYR A 225 -4.51 -8.19 -11.64
N PHE A 226 -3.63 -8.22 -10.65
CA PHE A 226 -2.85 -7.05 -10.27
C PHE A 226 -1.79 -6.73 -11.31
N SER A 227 -1.16 -7.76 -11.86
CA SER A 227 -0.11 -7.65 -12.85
C SER A 227 -0.64 -7.88 -14.26
N ILE A 228 -0.27 -6.99 -15.18
CA ILE A 228 -0.55 -7.19 -16.61
C ILE A 228 0.35 -8.25 -17.24
N PHE A 229 1.36 -8.75 -16.52
CA PHE A 229 2.25 -9.82 -16.94
C PHE A 229 1.77 -11.21 -16.48
N THR A 230 0.63 -11.29 -15.79
CA THR A 230 0.05 -12.55 -15.35
C THR A 230 -0.65 -13.23 -16.53
N ASP A 231 -0.17 -14.41 -16.91
CA ASP A 231 -0.60 -15.18 -18.08
C ASP A 231 -1.46 -16.42 -17.76
N LYS A 232 -1.60 -16.77 -16.47
CA LYS A 232 -2.33 -17.97 -16.04
C LYS A 232 -3.56 -17.60 -15.23
N GLU A 233 -4.72 -18.01 -15.74
CA GLU A 233 -5.95 -17.98 -14.99
C GLU A 233 -5.89 -18.99 -13.83
N ARG A 234 -6.07 -18.50 -12.62
CA ARG A 234 -6.35 -19.32 -11.45
C ARG A 234 -7.82 -19.16 -11.09
N ASN A 235 -8.55 -20.26 -11.08
CA ASN A 235 -9.94 -20.25 -10.66
C ASN A 235 -10.04 -19.88 -9.16
N ASN A 236 -11.02 -19.06 -8.82
CA ASN A 236 -11.36 -18.75 -7.43
C ASN A 236 -11.73 -20.03 -6.68
N VAL A 237 -10.91 -20.40 -5.71
CA VAL A 237 -10.98 -21.74 -5.07
C VAL A 237 -11.91 -21.72 -3.87
N VAL A 238 -11.99 -20.57 -3.17
CA VAL A 238 -12.66 -20.49 -1.86
C VAL A 238 -13.49 -19.21 -1.76
N PRO A 239 -14.76 -19.31 -1.31
CA PRO A 239 -15.57 -18.13 -1.01
C PRO A 239 -15.13 -17.45 0.30
N THR A 240 -15.64 -16.25 0.52
CA THR A 240 -15.70 -15.59 1.82
C THR A 240 -17.15 -15.60 2.32
N TRP A 241 -17.35 -15.48 3.62
CA TRP A 241 -18.70 -15.43 4.18
C TRP A 241 -18.91 -14.12 4.94
N LEU A 242 -20.12 -13.58 4.79
CA LEU A 242 -20.53 -12.33 5.41
C LEU A 242 -21.61 -12.62 6.46
N THR A 243 -21.38 -12.13 7.66
CA THR A 243 -22.34 -12.02 8.75
C THR A 243 -22.27 -10.61 9.36
N TYR A 244 -22.99 -10.38 10.43
CA TYR A 244 -23.09 -9.06 11.06
C TYR A 244 -23.08 -9.15 12.58
N THR A 245 -22.60 -8.11 13.24
CA THR A 245 -22.88 -7.90 14.66
C THR A 245 -24.38 -7.62 14.86
N THR A 246 -24.88 -7.87 16.03
CA THR A 246 -26.28 -7.65 16.43
C THR A 246 -26.34 -6.61 17.56
N GLU A 247 -27.54 -6.17 17.93
CA GLU A 247 -27.76 -5.34 19.13
C GLU A 247 -27.18 -6.03 20.36
N LYS A 248 -27.41 -7.34 20.48
CA LYS A 248 -26.86 -8.15 21.58
C LYS A 248 -25.33 -8.15 21.61
N THR A 249 -24.68 -8.14 20.43
CA THR A 249 -23.21 -8.01 20.34
C THR A 249 -22.73 -6.70 20.94
N ILE A 250 -23.44 -5.61 20.64
CA ILE A 250 -23.09 -4.26 21.13
C ILE A 250 -23.37 -4.12 22.63
N GLU A 251 -24.48 -4.70 23.12
CA GLU A 251 -24.76 -4.74 24.56
C GLU A 251 -23.64 -5.46 25.34
N VAL A 252 -23.29 -6.69 24.91
CA VAL A 252 -22.19 -7.45 25.52
C VAL A 252 -20.88 -6.68 25.42
N ALA A 253 -20.58 -6.07 24.26
CA ALA A 253 -19.37 -5.27 24.11
C ALA A 253 -19.34 -4.06 25.07
N LYS A 254 -20.49 -3.37 25.29
CA LYS A 254 -20.62 -2.27 26.27
C LYS A 254 -20.38 -2.74 27.70
N GLU A 255 -20.96 -3.86 28.09
CA GLU A 255 -20.73 -4.48 29.42
C GLU A 255 -19.25 -4.81 29.66
N MET A 256 -18.56 -5.27 28.59
CA MET A 256 -17.17 -5.67 28.65
C MET A 256 -16.17 -4.49 28.48
N LEU A 257 -16.62 -3.25 28.18
CA LEU A 257 -15.73 -2.10 28.00
C LEU A 257 -14.80 -1.84 29.20
N GLN A 258 -15.22 -2.12 30.40
CA GLN A 258 -14.39 -2.00 31.61
C GLN A 258 -13.09 -2.85 31.55
N TYR A 259 -13.10 -3.93 30.77
CA TYR A 259 -11.94 -4.81 30.55
C TYR A 259 -11.11 -4.45 29.31
N SER A 260 -11.52 -3.41 28.56
CA SER A 260 -10.76 -2.96 27.38
C SER A 260 -9.43 -2.33 27.80
N PRO A 261 -8.30 -2.76 27.25
CA PRO A 261 -6.99 -2.16 27.55
C PRO A 261 -6.88 -0.70 27.11
N ILE A 262 -7.78 -0.24 26.24
CA ILE A 262 -7.88 1.16 25.82
C ILE A 262 -8.58 1.98 26.90
N VAL A 263 -9.65 1.45 27.48
CA VAL A 263 -10.44 2.12 28.53
C VAL A 263 -9.67 2.12 29.85
N SER A 264 -9.02 1.01 30.19
CA SER A 264 -8.18 0.89 31.41
C SER A 264 -6.86 1.69 31.33
N GLY A 265 -6.50 2.22 30.15
CA GLY A 265 -5.28 3.01 29.94
C GLY A 265 -3.99 2.20 29.90
N ILE A 266 -4.07 0.87 29.74
CA ILE A 266 -2.90 0.01 29.46
C ILE A 266 -2.32 0.36 28.10
N ILE A 267 -3.19 0.59 27.10
CA ILE A 267 -2.83 1.11 25.79
C ILE A 267 -3.07 2.62 25.80
N LYS A 268 -1.99 3.39 25.64
CA LYS A 268 -2.03 4.86 25.61
C LYS A 268 -1.79 5.43 24.21
N THR A 269 -1.34 4.62 23.29
CA THR A 269 -0.95 5.03 21.93
C THR A 269 -2.13 5.05 20.97
N HIS A 270 -1.97 5.80 19.87
CA HIS A 270 -3.00 5.89 18.84
C HIS A 270 -2.89 4.71 17.85
N GLY A 271 -4.02 4.14 17.49
CA GLY A 271 -4.16 3.10 16.47
C GLY A 271 -4.86 3.60 15.21
N PRO A 272 -4.88 2.81 14.12
CA PRO A 272 -5.41 3.24 12.84
C PRO A 272 -6.92 3.52 12.89
N ARG A 273 -7.33 4.71 12.44
CA ARG A 273 -8.73 5.18 12.41
C ARG A 273 -9.63 4.33 11.50
N HIS A 274 -9.08 3.87 10.37
CA HIS A 274 -9.84 3.14 9.36
C HIS A 274 -9.93 1.62 9.61
N CYS A 275 -9.37 1.12 10.70
CA CYS A 275 -9.53 -0.24 11.18
C CYS A 275 -9.71 -0.21 12.72
N PRO A 276 -10.76 0.46 13.21
CA PRO A 276 -10.97 0.57 14.65
C PRO A 276 -11.33 -0.80 15.22
N SER A 277 -10.85 -1.07 16.44
CA SER A 277 -11.29 -2.21 17.21
C SER A 277 -12.79 -2.11 17.54
N LEU A 278 -13.42 -3.23 17.89
CA LEU A 278 -14.86 -3.24 18.19
C LEU A 278 -15.18 -2.36 19.39
N ASP A 279 -14.33 -2.36 20.40
CA ASP A 279 -14.42 -1.47 21.56
C ASP A 279 -14.42 0.02 21.15
N ARG A 280 -13.51 0.44 20.26
CA ARG A 280 -13.54 1.81 19.69
C ARG A 280 -14.79 2.08 18.86
N LYS A 281 -15.29 1.10 18.11
CA LYS A 281 -16.56 1.26 17.36
C LYS A 281 -17.73 1.52 18.29
N VAL A 282 -17.81 0.76 19.38
CA VAL A 282 -18.86 0.90 20.40
C VAL A 282 -18.79 2.24 21.12
N ILE A 283 -17.58 2.72 21.43
CA ILE A 283 -17.38 4.03 22.07
C ILE A 283 -17.75 5.19 21.10
N ASN A 284 -17.27 5.12 19.85
CA ASN A 284 -17.41 6.24 18.89
C ASN A 284 -18.76 6.26 18.17
N PHE A 285 -19.44 5.10 18.05
CA PHE A 285 -20.69 4.92 17.31
C PHE A 285 -21.67 4.06 18.12
N PRO A 286 -22.10 4.52 19.32
CA PRO A 286 -22.89 3.71 20.28
C PRO A 286 -24.27 3.28 19.75
N ASP A 287 -24.81 3.98 18.76
CA ASP A 287 -26.13 3.75 18.18
C ASP A 287 -26.10 2.79 16.97
N LYS A 288 -24.88 2.39 16.52
CA LYS A 288 -24.71 1.51 15.38
C LYS A 288 -24.51 0.06 15.84
N SER A 289 -25.54 -0.77 15.71
CA SER A 289 -25.50 -2.18 16.08
C SER A 289 -24.98 -3.10 14.97
N ASN A 290 -25.20 -2.77 13.70
CA ASN A 290 -24.94 -3.64 12.57
C ASN A 290 -23.58 -3.31 11.92
N HIS A 291 -22.54 -4.09 12.24
CA HIS A 291 -21.22 -4.02 11.61
C HIS A 291 -20.98 -5.30 10.81
N GLN A 292 -20.45 -5.16 9.60
CA GLN A 292 -20.07 -6.28 8.73
C GLN A 292 -18.91 -7.07 9.34
N ILE A 293 -19.04 -8.38 9.32
CA ILE A 293 -18.03 -9.37 9.72
C ILE A 293 -17.81 -10.31 8.53
N PHE A 294 -16.58 -10.37 8.03
CA PHE A 294 -16.21 -11.28 6.96
C PHE A 294 -15.36 -12.42 7.52
N LEU A 295 -15.70 -13.65 7.17
CA LEU A 295 -14.95 -14.85 7.48
C LEU A 295 -14.09 -15.16 6.26
N GLU A 296 -12.77 -15.08 6.43
CA GLU A 296 -11.78 -15.26 5.37
C GLU A 296 -10.87 -16.44 5.75
N LEU A 297 -10.80 -17.51 4.94
CA LEU A 297 -9.84 -18.59 5.20
C LEU A 297 -8.41 -18.05 5.09
N GLU A 298 -7.54 -18.47 6.00
CA GLU A 298 -6.12 -18.12 5.96
C GLU A 298 -5.36 -18.89 4.84
N SER A 299 -5.86 -20.09 4.49
CA SER A 299 -5.36 -20.94 3.39
C SER A 299 -6.43 -21.96 2.99
N ALA A 300 -6.35 -22.51 1.79
CA ALA A 300 -7.21 -23.62 1.33
C ALA A 300 -6.99 -24.88 2.19
N GLU A 301 -5.75 -25.10 2.65
CA GLU A 301 -5.32 -26.29 3.40
C GLU A 301 -5.38 -26.09 4.93
N SER A 302 -5.99 -24.97 5.41
CA SER A 302 -6.05 -24.67 6.83
C SER A 302 -7.48 -24.60 7.34
N GLU A 303 -7.65 -25.02 8.61
CA GLU A 303 -8.90 -24.83 9.35
C GLU A 303 -8.96 -23.46 10.03
N GLU A 304 -7.93 -22.61 9.87
CA GLU A 304 -7.84 -21.30 10.50
C GLU A 304 -8.63 -20.25 9.68
N VAL A 305 -9.58 -19.58 10.33
CA VAL A 305 -10.45 -18.54 9.73
C VAL A 305 -10.18 -17.19 10.38
N TYR A 306 -9.87 -16.19 9.56
CA TYR A 306 -9.72 -14.80 9.98
C TYR A 306 -11.09 -14.12 10.08
N VAL A 307 -11.34 -13.39 11.19
CA VAL A 307 -12.63 -12.74 11.45
C VAL A 307 -12.52 -11.24 11.20
N ASN A 308 -12.55 -10.85 9.92
CA ASN A 308 -12.42 -9.45 9.53
C ASN A 308 -13.60 -8.61 10.02
N GLY A 309 -13.29 -7.51 10.73
CA GLY A 309 -14.29 -6.60 11.32
C GLY A 309 -14.46 -6.79 12.85
N LEU A 310 -13.94 -7.88 13.43
CA LEU A 310 -13.98 -8.14 14.86
C LEU A 310 -12.63 -7.90 15.55
N THR A 311 -11.87 -6.92 15.09
CA THR A 311 -10.60 -6.53 15.71
C THR A 311 -10.83 -6.09 17.15
N THR A 312 -10.07 -6.65 18.10
CA THR A 312 -10.17 -6.33 19.52
C THR A 312 -8.91 -6.75 20.26
N ALA A 313 -8.66 -6.13 21.42
CA ALA A 313 -7.64 -6.52 22.37
C ALA A 313 -8.25 -6.85 23.75
N MET A 314 -9.56 -7.02 23.85
CA MET A 314 -10.23 -7.42 25.07
C MET A 314 -9.75 -8.79 25.56
N PRO A 315 -9.93 -9.15 26.84
CA PRO A 315 -9.53 -10.45 27.36
C PRO A 315 -10.31 -11.60 26.70
N PRO A 316 -9.79 -12.84 26.73
CA PRO A 316 -10.37 -14.00 26.05
C PRO A 316 -11.86 -14.21 26.27
N PHE A 317 -12.31 -14.15 27.55
CA PHE A 317 -13.72 -14.34 27.90
C PHE A 317 -14.64 -13.29 27.24
N ALA A 318 -14.18 -12.04 27.12
CA ALA A 318 -14.95 -10.96 26.48
C ALA A 318 -15.02 -11.17 24.97
N GLN A 319 -13.93 -11.59 24.33
CA GLN A 319 -13.92 -11.93 22.91
C GLN A 319 -14.90 -13.06 22.60
N GLU A 320 -14.90 -14.13 23.38
CA GLU A 320 -15.84 -15.25 23.21
C GLU A 320 -17.29 -14.83 23.46
N ALA A 321 -17.56 -14.05 24.50
CA ALA A 321 -18.91 -13.57 24.82
C ALA A 321 -19.50 -12.76 23.67
N MET A 322 -18.72 -11.86 23.06
CA MET A 322 -19.14 -11.10 21.88
C MET A 322 -19.39 -12.01 20.67
N MET A 323 -18.49 -12.94 20.38
CA MET A 323 -18.61 -13.83 19.21
C MET A 323 -19.85 -14.70 19.26
N ARG A 324 -20.20 -15.25 20.43
CA ARG A 324 -21.38 -16.11 20.62
C ARG A 324 -22.71 -15.42 20.33
N THR A 325 -22.72 -14.09 20.19
CA THR A 325 -23.92 -13.31 19.81
C THR A 325 -24.05 -13.11 18.31
N ILE A 326 -23.08 -13.58 17.51
CA ILE A 326 -23.03 -13.39 16.06
C ILE A 326 -23.52 -14.65 15.36
N ALA A 327 -24.44 -14.50 14.40
CA ALA A 327 -25.01 -15.63 13.65
C ALA A 327 -23.92 -16.45 12.98
N GLY A 328 -23.94 -17.77 13.24
CA GLY A 328 -22.98 -18.75 12.75
C GLY A 328 -21.70 -18.88 13.60
N LEU A 329 -21.51 -18.03 14.63
CA LEU A 329 -20.37 -18.07 15.54
C LEU A 329 -20.74 -18.49 16.97
N GLU A 330 -21.98 -18.91 17.21
CA GLU A 330 -22.50 -19.23 18.55
C GLU A 330 -21.68 -20.31 19.27
N ASN A 331 -21.15 -21.27 18.49
CA ASN A 331 -20.34 -22.38 19.00
C ASN A 331 -18.88 -22.32 18.50
N ALA A 332 -18.46 -21.18 17.95
CA ALA A 332 -17.12 -21.04 17.37
C ALA A 332 -16.01 -21.21 18.42
N ARG A 333 -14.99 -21.98 18.07
CA ARG A 333 -13.80 -22.20 18.88
C ARG A 333 -12.68 -21.28 18.43
N VAL A 334 -12.06 -20.60 19.38
CA VAL A 334 -10.92 -19.71 19.11
C VAL A 334 -9.63 -20.51 18.99
N MET A 335 -8.92 -20.37 17.87
CA MET A 335 -7.55 -20.88 17.69
C MET A 335 -6.52 -19.87 18.17
N ARG A 336 -6.76 -18.57 17.92
CA ARG A 336 -5.91 -17.45 18.39
C ARG A 336 -6.81 -16.30 18.79
N TYR A 337 -6.56 -15.72 19.95
CA TYR A 337 -7.27 -14.52 20.37
C TYR A 337 -6.77 -13.28 19.62
N GLY A 338 -7.67 -12.31 19.43
CA GLY A 338 -7.31 -10.98 18.96
C GLY A 338 -6.43 -10.26 19.98
N TYR A 339 -5.53 -9.42 19.51
CA TYR A 339 -4.61 -8.65 20.33
C TYR A 339 -4.25 -7.32 19.73
N ALA A 340 -3.79 -6.39 20.55
CA ALA A 340 -3.10 -5.19 20.08
C ALA A 340 -1.58 -5.36 20.23
N VAL A 341 -0.83 -4.65 19.39
CA VAL A 341 0.62 -4.52 19.52
C VAL A 341 1.00 -3.03 19.49
N GLU A 342 1.69 -2.56 20.52
CA GLU A 342 2.36 -1.27 20.56
C GLU A 342 3.79 -1.45 20.08
N TYR A 343 4.31 -0.52 19.28
CA TYR A 343 5.65 -0.60 18.69
C TYR A 343 6.24 0.77 18.45
N ASP A 344 7.58 0.85 18.42
CA ASP A 344 8.30 2.07 18.08
C ASP A 344 8.28 2.32 16.57
N TYR A 345 8.18 3.59 16.16
CA TYR A 345 8.30 4.03 14.78
C TYR A 345 9.11 5.33 14.70
N ALA A 346 9.69 5.61 13.54
CA ALA A 346 10.41 6.85 13.24
C ALA A 346 9.53 7.75 12.37
N PRO A 347 9.09 8.94 12.84
CA PRO A 347 8.33 9.88 12.01
C PRO A 347 9.01 10.18 10.68
N ALA A 348 8.30 10.00 9.56
CA ALA A 348 8.89 10.08 8.22
C ALA A 348 9.29 11.50 7.79
N ALA A 349 8.94 12.55 8.53
CA ALA A 349 9.43 13.91 8.31
C ALA A 349 10.99 14.01 8.36
N GLN A 350 11.66 13.04 8.98
CA GLN A 350 13.12 12.90 9.04
C GLN A 350 13.74 12.31 7.76
N LEU A 351 12.93 11.99 6.75
CA LEU A 351 13.37 11.35 5.51
C LEU A 351 13.32 12.31 4.34
N TYR A 352 14.20 12.06 3.37
CA TYR A 352 14.06 12.60 2.02
C TYR A 352 12.98 11.82 1.24
N PRO A 353 12.48 12.35 0.11
CA PRO A 353 11.56 11.62 -0.77
C PRO A 353 12.12 10.29 -1.31
N SER A 354 13.43 10.09 -1.27
CA SER A 354 14.11 8.81 -1.54
C SER A 354 13.94 7.77 -0.44
N LEU A 355 13.32 8.12 0.70
CA LEU A 355 13.24 7.37 1.95
C LEU A 355 14.57 7.24 2.70
N GLU A 356 15.60 7.98 2.30
CA GLU A 356 16.86 8.10 3.02
C GLU A 356 16.73 9.05 4.21
N SER A 357 17.39 8.74 5.30
CA SER A 357 17.45 9.59 6.50
C SER A 357 18.18 10.91 6.24
N LYS A 358 17.59 12.01 6.73
CA LYS A 358 18.25 13.33 6.78
C LYS A 358 19.38 13.41 7.82
N LYS A 359 19.48 12.43 8.73
CA LYS A 359 20.42 12.41 9.85
C LYS A 359 21.61 11.50 9.64
N VAL A 360 21.40 10.35 9.00
CA VAL A 360 22.43 9.33 8.76
C VAL A 360 22.43 9.00 7.28
N GLU A 361 23.47 9.35 6.57
CA GLU A 361 23.63 9.08 5.14
C GLU A 361 23.71 7.57 4.88
N GLY A 362 23.02 7.09 3.84
CA GLY A 362 22.94 5.67 3.47
C GLY A 362 21.96 4.84 4.30
N LEU A 363 21.30 5.44 5.31
CA LEU A 363 20.26 4.76 6.10
C LEU A 363 18.88 5.07 5.56
N TYR A 364 18.12 4.03 5.19
CA TYR A 364 16.77 4.10 4.63
C TYR A 364 15.75 3.47 5.56
N PHE A 365 14.50 3.95 5.49
CA PHE A 365 13.40 3.42 6.27
C PHE A 365 12.23 3.03 5.37
N ALA A 366 11.59 1.89 5.64
CA ALA A 366 10.49 1.41 4.81
C ALA A 366 9.37 0.73 5.62
N GLY A 367 8.14 1.07 5.28
CA GLY A 367 6.95 0.43 5.82
C GLY A 367 6.54 0.98 7.17
N GLN A 368 6.16 0.10 8.09
CA GLN A 368 5.51 0.47 9.34
C GLN A 368 6.38 1.31 10.27
N ILE A 369 7.70 1.18 10.17
CA ILE A 369 8.65 2.04 10.88
C ILE A 369 8.49 3.53 10.51
N ASN A 370 7.97 3.85 9.32
CA ASN A 370 7.66 5.21 8.87
C ASN A 370 6.29 5.72 9.32
N GLY A 371 5.61 4.99 10.22
CA GLY A 371 4.29 5.36 10.71
C GLY A 371 3.14 5.01 9.74
N THR A 372 3.34 4.10 8.79
CA THR A 372 2.27 3.58 7.93
C THR A 372 1.67 2.29 8.49
N SER A 373 0.49 1.89 8.02
CA SER A 373 -0.10 0.58 8.32
C SER A 373 -0.72 -0.04 7.08
N GLY A 374 -0.15 -1.16 6.63
CA GLY A 374 -0.63 -1.93 5.48
C GLY A 374 0.52 -2.61 4.75
N TYR A 375 0.22 -3.76 4.14
CA TYR A 375 1.22 -4.56 3.43
C TYR A 375 1.71 -3.86 2.18
N GLU A 376 0.78 -3.25 1.43
CA GLU A 376 1.03 -2.57 0.17
C GLU A 376 1.83 -1.29 0.38
N GLU A 377 1.50 -0.53 1.44
CA GLU A 377 2.26 0.65 1.83
C GLU A 377 3.69 0.29 2.22
N ALA A 378 3.87 -0.82 2.95
CA ALA A 378 5.20 -1.30 3.34
C ALA A 378 6.00 -1.80 2.13
N ALA A 379 5.37 -2.57 1.25
CA ALA A 379 5.98 -3.11 0.04
C ALA A 379 6.50 -2.00 -0.89
N CYS A 380 5.66 -0.99 -1.18
CA CYS A 380 6.05 0.14 -2.03
C CYS A 380 7.20 0.95 -1.45
N GLN A 381 7.16 1.24 -0.15
CA GLN A 381 8.27 1.92 0.52
C GLN A 381 9.55 1.07 0.47
N GLY A 382 9.41 -0.24 0.71
CA GLY A 382 10.52 -1.18 0.61
C GLY A 382 11.14 -1.19 -0.78
N PHE A 383 10.31 -1.29 -1.81
CA PHE A 383 10.75 -1.25 -3.20
C PHE A 383 11.55 0.03 -3.51
N ILE A 384 10.98 1.21 -3.20
CA ILE A 384 11.65 2.51 -3.45
C ILE A 384 12.93 2.66 -2.63
N ALA A 385 12.92 2.27 -1.35
CA ALA A 385 14.12 2.31 -0.50
C ALA A 385 15.22 1.36 -1.03
N GLY A 386 14.85 0.15 -1.46
CA GLY A 386 15.79 -0.82 -2.02
C GLY A 386 16.39 -0.36 -3.34
N VAL A 387 15.58 0.20 -4.26
CA VAL A 387 16.05 0.83 -5.50
C VAL A 387 17.03 1.96 -5.19
N ASN A 388 16.66 2.86 -4.30
CA ASN A 388 17.49 4.03 -4.00
C ASN A 388 18.77 3.69 -3.22
N ALA A 389 18.73 2.68 -2.34
CA ALA A 389 19.92 2.15 -1.70
C ALA A 389 20.89 1.53 -2.72
N ALA A 390 20.37 0.78 -3.68
CA ALA A 390 21.18 0.20 -4.75
C ALA A 390 21.79 1.28 -5.67
N ARG A 391 21.01 2.30 -6.05
CA ARG A 391 21.49 3.43 -6.86
C ARG A 391 22.54 4.25 -6.14
N LYS A 392 22.36 4.50 -4.83
CA LYS A 392 23.36 5.20 -4.00
C LYS A 392 24.66 4.42 -3.93
N ALA A 393 24.62 3.10 -3.81
CA ALA A 393 25.82 2.25 -3.84
C ALA A 393 26.57 2.36 -5.17
N ASP A 394 25.86 2.67 -6.29
CA ASP A 394 26.45 2.98 -7.60
C ASP A 394 26.84 4.46 -7.78
N GLY A 395 26.62 5.32 -6.80
CA GLY A 395 26.83 6.77 -6.94
C GLY A 395 25.85 7.46 -7.90
N LYS A 396 24.67 6.85 -8.13
CA LYS A 396 23.61 7.39 -9.01
C LYS A 396 22.60 8.19 -8.20
N GLU A 397 21.95 9.16 -8.86
CA GLU A 397 20.86 9.93 -8.29
C GLU A 397 19.66 9.04 -7.92
N PRO A 398 18.91 9.39 -6.86
CA PRO A 398 17.76 8.61 -6.44
C PRO A 398 16.61 8.71 -7.45
N VAL A 399 15.81 7.65 -7.55
CA VAL A 399 14.52 7.66 -8.24
C VAL A 399 13.46 8.18 -7.29
N ILE A 400 12.80 9.25 -7.71
CA ILE A 400 11.65 9.85 -7.00
C ILE A 400 10.41 9.67 -7.87
N ILE A 401 9.34 9.22 -7.28
CA ILE A 401 8.01 9.18 -7.90
C ILE A 401 7.21 10.36 -7.35
N ASP A 402 6.87 11.29 -8.21
CA ASP A 402 6.07 12.45 -7.83
C ASP A 402 4.62 12.07 -7.51
N ARG A 403 3.94 12.85 -6.64
CA ARG A 403 2.53 12.59 -6.29
C ARG A 403 1.57 12.76 -7.48
N SER A 404 1.99 13.40 -8.56
CA SER A 404 1.26 13.48 -9.82
C SER A 404 1.52 12.28 -10.75
N GLU A 405 2.56 11.48 -10.49
CA GLU A 405 2.93 10.32 -11.29
C GLU A 405 2.33 9.02 -10.75
N GLY A 406 2.15 8.90 -9.42
CA GLY A 406 1.65 7.66 -8.81
C GLY A 406 1.17 7.79 -7.38
N TYR A 407 0.36 6.82 -6.95
CA TYR A 407 -0.03 6.65 -5.55
C TYR A 407 1.17 6.32 -4.63
N ILE A 408 2.25 5.74 -5.17
CA ILE A 408 3.53 5.60 -4.46
C ILE A 408 4.06 6.97 -4.10
N GLY A 409 4.02 7.93 -5.04
CA GLY A 409 4.39 9.32 -4.78
C GLY A 409 3.46 10.00 -3.78
N VAL A 410 2.15 9.80 -3.90
CA VAL A 410 1.17 10.31 -2.91
C VAL A 410 1.46 9.77 -1.51
N LEU A 411 1.75 8.47 -1.38
CA LEU A 411 2.10 7.83 -0.12
C LEU A 411 3.34 8.48 0.52
N ILE A 412 4.44 8.54 -0.23
CA ILE A 412 5.74 9.03 0.28
C ILE A 412 5.65 10.51 0.64
N ASP A 413 5.07 11.33 -0.24
CA ASP A 413 4.89 12.75 0.00
C ASP A 413 4.00 13.03 1.23
N ASP A 414 2.89 12.30 1.38
CA ASP A 414 1.99 12.48 2.51
C ASP A 414 2.66 12.14 3.85
N ILE A 415 3.43 11.04 3.94
CA ILE A 415 4.08 10.67 5.22
C ILE A 415 5.23 11.59 5.61
N ILE A 416 5.88 12.21 4.63
CA ILE A 416 6.98 13.17 4.88
C ILE A 416 6.44 14.54 5.28
N HIS A 417 5.40 15.04 4.61
CA HIS A 417 4.93 16.42 4.76
C HIS A 417 3.71 16.58 5.66
N LYS A 418 2.98 15.48 5.95
CA LYS A 418 1.76 15.54 6.77
C LYS A 418 1.94 14.77 8.06
N LYS A 419 2.02 15.49 9.17
CA LYS A 419 2.01 14.86 10.50
C LYS A 419 0.63 14.25 10.78
N THR A 420 0.58 12.95 10.99
CA THR A 420 -0.66 12.25 11.33
C THR A 420 -0.62 11.78 12.78
N PRO A 421 -1.71 11.96 13.56
CA PRO A 421 -1.77 11.48 14.93
C PRO A 421 -1.97 9.96 15.04
N GLU A 422 -2.11 9.28 13.91
CA GLU A 422 -2.43 7.85 13.79
C GLU A 422 -1.66 7.22 12.62
N PRO A 423 -1.48 5.88 12.60
CA PRO A 423 -0.83 5.21 11.48
C PRO A 423 -1.48 5.54 10.14
N TYR A 424 -0.67 6.04 9.21
CA TYR A 424 -1.12 6.45 7.88
C TYR A 424 -1.60 5.25 7.05
N ARG A 425 -2.64 5.46 6.26
CA ARG A 425 -3.15 4.56 5.21
C ARG A 425 -3.41 5.32 3.93
N VAL A 426 -3.03 4.70 2.81
CA VAL A 426 -3.42 5.20 1.49
C VAL A 426 -4.92 4.97 1.28
N LEU A 427 -5.60 6.03 0.89
CA LEU A 427 -7.01 6.05 0.52
C LEU A 427 -7.17 6.79 -0.81
N PRO A 428 -8.18 6.50 -1.63
CA PRO A 428 -8.42 7.24 -2.88
C PRO A 428 -8.56 8.74 -2.68
N SER A 429 -9.06 9.17 -1.51
CA SER A 429 -9.23 10.59 -1.16
C SER A 429 -7.92 11.35 -0.92
N ARG A 430 -6.80 10.65 -0.82
CA ARG A 430 -5.47 11.27 -0.62
C ARG A 430 -4.90 11.84 -1.91
N SER A 431 -5.31 11.29 -3.07
CA SER A 431 -4.90 11.81 -4.37
C SER A 431 -5.86 12.89 -4.88
N GLU A 432 -5.30 13.94 -5.43
CA GLU A 432 -5.99 15.02 -6.14
C GLU A 432 -6.38 14.59 -7.58
N TYR A 433 -5.60 13.68 -8.19
CA TYR A 433 -5.67 13.32 -9.62
C TYR A 433 -6.15 11.88 -9.82
N ARG A 434 -7.35 11.53 -9.31
CA ARG A 434 -7.83 10.14 -9.25
C ARG A 434 -8.10 9.52 -10.60
N LEU A 435 -8.49 10.31 -11.58
CA LEU A 435 -8.78 9.83 -12.92
C LEU A 435 -7.50 9.61 -13.74
N THR A 436 -6.48 10.41 -13.46
CA THR A 436 -5.14 10.24 -14.05
C THR A 436 -4.38 9.11 -13.37
N LEU A 437 -4.46 8.98 -12.03
CA LEU A 437 -3.75 7.97 -11.24
C LEU A 437 -4.60 6.70 -11.02
N ARG A 438 -5.07 6.08 -12.10
CA ARG A 438 -5.86 4.85 -11.98
C ARG A 438 -4.98 3.62 -11.77
N PHE A 439 -5.56 2.60 -11.18
CA PHE A 439 -4.98 1.25 -11.05
C PHE A 439 -4.63 0.65 -12.43
N ASP A 440 -5.54 0.78 -13.40
CA ASP A 440 -5.48 0.11 -14.68
C ASP A 440 -4.56 0.77 -15.73
N ASN A 441 -4.06 1.99 -15.46
CA ASN A 441 -3.17 2.72 -16.37
C ASN A 441 -1.73 2.91 -15.85
N ALA A 442 -1.36 2.23 -14.78
CA ALA A 442 -0.01 2.32 -14.20
C ALA A 442 1.09 2.09 -15.26
N PHE A 443 0.88 1.15 -16.19
CA PHE A 443 1.83 0.82 -17.24
C PHE A 443 2.12 2.00 -18.19
N MET A 444 1.12 2.86 -18.47
CA MET A 444 1.31 4.05 -19.30
C MET A 444 2.06 5.16 -18.56
N ARG A 445 1.73 5.36 -17.28
CA ARG A 445 2.28 6.47 -16.47
C ARG A 445 3.72 6.24 -16.03
N LEU A 446 4.04 5.00 -15.65
CA LEU A 446 5.31 4.66 -15.01
C LEU A 446 6.30 3.94 -15.91
N PHE A 447 6.02 3.79 -17.22
CA PHE A 447 6.91 3.14 -18.17
C PHE A 447 8.31 3.76 -18.20
N THR A 448 8.39 5.09 -18.26
CA THR A 448 9.68 5.82 -18.26
C THR A 448 10.46 5.57 -16.98
N LYS A 449 9.77 5.55 -15.81
CA LYS A 449 10.39 5.24 -14.53
C LYS A 449 10.84 3.77 -14.45
N ALA A 450 10.08 2.84 -15.03
CA ALA A 450 10.47 1.44 -15.12
C ALA A 450 11.75 1.25 -15.94
N LYS A 451 11.89 1.95 -17.08
CA LYS A 451 13.14 2.00 -17.86
C LYS A 451 14.30 2.60 -17.05
N GLU A 452 14.07 3.68 -16.32
CA GLU A 452 15.08 4.35 -15.49
C GLU A 452 15.58 3.44 -14.37
N ILE A 453 14.69 2.70 -13.70
CA ILE A 453 15.02 1.77 -12.63
C ILE A 453 15.82 0.58 -13.17
N GLY A 454 15.38 -0.04 -14.27
CA GLY A 454 16.13 -1.09 -14.97
C GLY A 454 16.01 -2.49 -14.36
N ILE A 455 14.94 -2.78 -13.61
CA ILE A 455 14.67 -4.13 -13.07
C ILE A 455 13.95 -5.03 -14.06
N LEU A 456 13.05 -4.47 -14.89
CA LEU A 456 12.31 -5.25 -15.87
C LEU A 456 13.23 -5.74 -17.01
N SER A 457 12.96 -6.96 -17.48
CA SER A 457 13.63 -7.49 -18.68
C SER A 457 13.25 -6.68 -19.93
N SER A 458 14.12 -6.73 -20.97
CA SER A 458 13.85 -6.10 -22.28
C SER A 458 12.52 -6.56 -22.85
N GLU A 459 12.20 -7.85 -22.78
CA GLU A 459 10.93 -8.42 -23.24
C GLU A 459 9.71 -7.76 -22.59
N LYS A 460 9.75 -7.54 -21.26
CA LYS A 460 8.68 -6.86 -20.53
C LYS A 460 8.60 -5.38 -20.89
N LEU A 461 9.73 -4.71 -21.07
CA LEU A 461 9.76 -3.32 -21.49
C LEU A 461 9.19 -3.16 -22.92
N ASP A 462 9.55 -4.06 -23.83
CA ASP A 462 9.02 -4.07 -25.21
C ASP A 462 7.51 -4.35 -25.23
N TYR A 463 7.05 -5.25 -24.36
CA TYR A 463 5.61 -5.52 -24.18
C TYR A 463 4.84 -4.28 -23.71
N LEU A 464 5.38 -3.54 -22.73
CA LEU A 464 4.78 -2.29 -22.25
C LEU A 464 4.75 -1.22 -23.35
N GLU A 465 5.88 -1.01 -24.02
CA GLU A 465 6.01 0.00 -25.08
C GLU A 465 5.04 -0.27 -26.23
N ASN A 466 4.95 -1.54 -26.66
CA ASN A 466 4.01 -1.95 -27.69
C ASN A 466 2.55 -1.79 -27.25
N SER A 467 2.24 -2.14 -25.99
CA SER A 467 0.89 -1.95 -25.42
C SER A 467 0.48 -0.47 -25.41
N ILE A 468 1.38 0.42 -25.01
CA ILE A 468 1.16 1.88 -25.02
C ILE A 468 0.92 2.38 -26.46
N LYS A 469 1.75 1.93 -27.40
CA LYS A 469 1.61 2.27 -28.81
C LYS A 469 0.26 1.84 -29.36
N ILE A 470 -0.15 0.59 -29.11
CA ILE A 470 -1.47 0.06 -29.55
C ILE A 470 -2.61 0.93 -29.03
N VAL A 471 -2.60 1.30 -27.73
CA VAL A 471 -3.64 2.15 -27.15
C VAL A 471 -3.71 3.50 -27.86
N ASN A 472 -2.57 4.15 -28.08
CA ASN A 472 -2.51 5.48 -28.70
C ASN A 472 -2.93 5.44 -30.18
N ASP A 473 -2.42 4.48 -30.95
CA ASP A 473 -2.71 4.34 -32.38
C ASP A 473 -4.20 4.02 -32.59
N GLU A 474 -4.78 3.14 -31.75
CA GLU A 474 -6.19 2.79 -31.87
C GLU A 474 -7.13 3.93 -31.47
N ILE A 475 -6.80 4.71 -30.43
CA ILE A 475 -7.55 5.93 -30.09
C ILE A 475 -7.53 6.92 -31.24
N ALA A 476 -6.38 7.13 -31.85
CA ALA A 476 -6.24 8.02 -33.01
C ALA A 476 -7.10 7.52 -34.18
N ARG A 477 -7.02 6.22 -34.50
CA ARG A 477 -7.81 5.58 -35.57
C ARG A 477 -9.31 5.75 -35.35
N LEU A 478 -9.82 5.44 -34.16
CA LEU A 478 -11.25 5.52 -33.83
C LEU A 478 -11.78 6.96 -33.89
N LYS A 479 -10.97 7.95 -33.62
CA LYS A 479 -11.33 9.37 -33.75
C LYS A 479 -11.47 9.84 -35.18
N GLU A 480 -10.87 9.16 -36.16
CA GLU A 480 -10.94 9.53 -37.56
C GLU A 480 -12.10 8.88 -38.33
N ILE A 481 -12.53 7.69 -37.90
CA ILE A 481 -13.58 6.93 -38.60
C ILE A 481 -14.95 7.56 -38.37
N SER A 482 -15.66 7.83 -39.46
CA SER A 482 -17.04 8.33 -39.42
C SER A 482 -18.03 7.22 -39.70
N VAL A 483 -19.12 7.20 -38.95
CA VAL A 483 -20.21 6.23 -39.05
C VAL A 483 -21.49 6.94 -39.47
N PRO A 484 -22.21 6.45 -40.49
CA PRO A 484 -23.53 6.98 -40.85
C PRO A 484 -24.52 6.88 -39.70
N MET A 485 -25.41 7.87 -39.59
CA MET A 485 -26.44 7.96 -38.54
C MET A 485 -27.26 6.67 -38.42
N VAL A 486 -27.62 6.04 -39.54
CA VAL A 486 -28.45 4.81 -39.55
C VAL A 486 -27.74 3.65 -38.84
N GLN A 487 -26.47 3.43 -39.16
CA GLN A 487 -25.65 2.37 -38.53
C GLN A 487 -25.41 2.64 -37.03
N ALA A 488 -25.11 3.88 -36.68
CA ALA A 488 -24.89 4.28 -35.30
C ALA A 488 -26.16 4.11 -34.44
N ASN A 489 -27.34 4.53 -34.97
CA ASN A 489 -28.60 4.35 -34.25
C ASN A 489 -29.03 2.87 -34.17
N ALA A 490 -28.75 2.04 -35.17
CA ALA A 490 -29.00 0.61 -35.10
C ALA A 490 -28.14 -0.07 -33.99
N LEU A 491 -26.89 0.33 -33.85
CA LEU A 491 -26.04 -0.12 -32.74
C LEU A 491 -26.61 0.30 -31.39
N LEU A 492 -26.97 1.58 -31.23
CA LEU A 492 -27.52 2.12 -29.99
C LEU A 492 -28.82 1.40 -29.58
N GLU A 493 -29.70 1.15 -30.53
CA GLU A 493 -30.96 0.39 -30.32
C GLU A 493 -30.66 -1.05 -29.86
N LYS A 494 -29.70 -1.73 -30.51
CA LYS A 494 -29.24 -3.09 -30.14
C LYS A 494 -28.68 -3.12 -28.72
N LEU A 495 -28.02 -2.06 -28.28
CA LEU A 495 -27.43 -1.93 -26.93
C LEU A 495 -28.43 -1.44 -25.87
N GLY A 496 -29.68 -1.14 -26.26
CA GLY A 496 -30.72 -0.65 -25.35
C GLY A 496 -30.50 0.79 -24.88
N SER A 497 -29.81 1.62 -25.68
CA SER A 497 -29.60 3.03 -25.38
C SER A 497 -30.81 3.86 -25.77
N ASP A 498 -31.22 4.79 -24.91
CA ASP A 498 -32.31 5.75 -25.19
C ASP A 498 -31.85 6.92 -26.09
N GLN A 499 -30.54 7.01 -26.37
CA GLN A 499 -30.00 8.09 -27.20
C GLN A 499 -30.25 7.84 -28.69
N LYS A 500 -30.65 8.90 -29.41
CA LYS A 500 -30.82 8.92 -30.87
C LYS A 500 -29.97 10.04 -31.48
N LEU A 501 -29.19 9.66 -32.46
CA LEU A 501 -28.34 10.60 -33.21
C LEU A 501 -29.15 11.15 -34.41
N THR A 502 -28.96 12.43 -34.70
CA THR A 502 -29.61 13.15 -35.82
C THR A 502 -28.70 13.34 -37.03
N LYS A 503 -27.41 12.94 -36.90
CA LYS A 503 -26.40 13.04 -37.97
C LYS A 503 -25.36 11.95 -37.81
N GLY A 504 -24.54 11.72 -38.82
CA GLY A 504 -23.36 10.86 -38.72
C GLY A 504 -22.38 11.33 -37.65
N VAL A 505 -21.66 10.40 -37.05
CA VAL A 505 -20.81 10.63 -35.87
C VAL A 505 -19.45 9.94 -36.06
N LYS A 506 -18.41 10.49 -35.45
CA LYS A 506 -17.11 9.79 -35.33
C LYS A 506 -17.25 8.64 -34.33
N ILE A 507 -16.54 7.51 -34.54
CA ILE A 507 -16.56 6.37 -33.61
C ILE A 507 -16.08 6.80 -32.22
N GLY A 508 -15.06 7.65 -32.14
CA GLY A 508 -14.59 8.20 -30.87
C GLY A 508 -15.69 8.91 -30.08
N ASP A 509 -16.61 9.64 -30.75
CA ASP A 509 -17.74 10.28 -30.07
C ASP A 509 -18.86 9.28 -29.74
N LEU A 510 -19.07 8.28 -30.58
CA LEU A 510 -20.03 7.20 -30.31
C LEU A 510 -19.61 6.39 -29.08
N LEU A 511 -18.31 6.11 -28.92
CA LEU A 511 -17.76 5.40 -27.77
C LEU A 511 -17.91 6.18 -26.46
N LYS A 512 -18.14 7.50 -26.48
CA LYS A 512 -18.45 8.30 -25.27
C LYS A 512 -19.82 7.99 -24.67
N ILE A 513 -20.72 7.34 -25.47
CA ILE A 513 -22.02 6.90 -24.98
C ILE A 513 -21.83 5.72 -24.01
N LYS A 514 -22.55 5.73 -22.89
CA LYS A 514 -22.34 4.82 -21.77
C LYS A 514 -22.42 3.34 -22.17
N GLU A 515 -23.43 2.99 -22.96
CA GLU A 515 -23.76 1.61 -23.37
C GLU A 515 -22.76 1.07 -24.41
N VAL A 516 -22.07 1.94 -25.13
CA VAL A 516 -21.12 1.54 -26.18
C VAL A 516 -19.79 1.12 -25.55
N THR A 517 -19.35 -0.10 -25.87
CA THR A 517 -18.04 -0.65 -25.46
C THR A 517 -17.16 -0.83 -26.70
N TYR A 518 -15.85 -1.02 -26.51
CA TYR A 518 -14.92 -1.32 -27.60
C TYR A 518 -15.41 -2.55 -28.40
N ASP A 519 -15.75 -3.63 -27.70
CA ASP A 519 -16.21 -4.87 -28.35
C ASP A 519 -17.53 -4.73 -29.10
N SER A 520 -18.40 -3.79 -28.73
CA SER A 520 -19.65 -3.53 -29.45
C SER A 520 -19.41 -2.85 -30.81
N LEU A 521 -18.25 -2.23 -31.01
CA LEU A 521 -17.91 -1.56 -32.28
C LEU A 521 -17.72 -2.51 -33.44
N LYS A 522 -17.53 -3.82 -33.19
CA LYS A 522 -17.42 -4.86 -34.23
C LYS A 522 -18.60 -4.88 -35.22
N ASP A 523 -19.75 -4.39 -34.79
CA ASP A 523 -20.96 -4.36 -35.64
C ASP A 523 -20.94 -3.23 -36.69
N ILE A 524 -20.02 -2.24 -36.53
CA ILE A 524 -19.97 -1.03 -37.36
C ILE A 524 -18.59 -0.71 -37.93
N THR A 525 -17.55 -1.33 -37.43
CA THR A 525 -16.17 -1.17 -37.91
C THR A 525 -15.33 -2.40 -37.60
N GLU A 526 -14.25 -2.55 -38.35
CA GLU A 526 -13.25 -3.57 -38.03
C GLU A 526 -12.51 -3.20 -36.74
N ILE A 527 -12.45 -4.14 -35.79
CA ILE A 527 -11.74 -4.02 -34.53
C ILE A 527 -10.78 -5.20 -34.32
N SER A 528 -9.70 -4.97 -33.61
CA SER A 528 -8.76 -6.03 -33.20
C SER A 528 -9.15 -6.63 -31.87
N ASP A 529 -8.89 -7.92 -31.69
CA ASP A 529 -9.12 -8.59 -30.41
C ASP A 529 -7.93 -8.35 -29.47
N TYR A 530 -7.88 -7.17 -28.91
CA TYR A 530 -6.86 -6.80 -27.94
C TYR A 530 -7.13 -7.40 -26.53
N PRO A 531 -6.08 -7.57 -25.71
CA PRO A 531 -6.25 -7.90 -24.28
C PRO A 531 -7.21 -6.92 -23.57
N GLY A 532 -7.95 -7.43 -22.61
CA GLY A 532 -9.00 -6.66 -21.90
C GLY A 532 -8.48 -5.36 -21.25
N PHE A 533 -7.25 -5.34 -20.76
CA PHE A 533 -6.66 -4.11 -20.19
C PHE A 533 -6.43 -3.01 -21.25
N ILE A 534 -6.06 -3.39 -22.48
CA ILE A 534 -5.90 -2.43 -23.62
C ILE A 534 -7.27 -1.87 -24.02
N LYS A 535 -8.28 -2.75 -24.23
CA LYS A 535 -9.65 -2.34 -24.57
C LYS A 535 -10.19 -1.36 -23.52
N ASN A 536 -9.99 -1.66 -22.25
CA ASN A 536 -10.43 -0.80 -21.14
C ASN A 536 -9.73 0.57 -21.14
N GLN A 537 -8.44 0.64 -21.52
CA GLN A 537 -7.73 1.92 -21.64
C GLN A 537 -8.26 2.76 -22.80
N ILE A 538 -8.47 2.15 -23.97
CA ILE A 538 -9.05 2.84 -25.14
C ILE A 538 -10.38 3.47 -24.76
N GLU A 539 -11.30 2.67 -24.17
CA GLU A 539 -12.61 3.16 -23.73
C GLU A 539 -12.49 4.29 -22.70
N THR A 540 -11.68 4.11 -21.68
CA THR A 540 -11.56 5.07 -20.58
C THR A 540 -10.96 6.39 -21.05
N MET A 541 -9.91 6.35 -21.88
CA MET A 541 -9.26 7.56 -22.38
C MET A 541 -10.18 8.35 -23.32
N ILE A 542 -11.03 7.69 -24.11
CA ILE A 542 -12.01 8.38 -24.96
C ILE A 542 -13.19 8.91 -24.14
N LYS A 543 -13.79 8.08 -23.29
CA LYS A 543 -14.99 8.47 -22.49
C LYS A 543 -14.72 9.62 -21.53
N TYR A 544 -13.52 9.66 -20.95
CA TYR A 544 -13.16 10.63 -19.91
C TYR A 544 -12.14 11.66 -20.39
N GLU A 545 -11.92 11.80 -21.71
CA GLU A 545 -10.91 12.67 -22.34
C GLU A 545 -10.87 14.08 -21.75
N ILE A 546 -12.02 14.76 -21.67
CA ILE A 546 -12.13 16.14 -21.19
C ILE A 546 -11.72 16.25 -19.70
N PHE A 547 -12.09 15.26 -18.90
CA PHE A 547 -11.76 15.25 -17.47
C PHE A 547 -10.27 14.97 -17.24
N ILE A 548 -9.70 14.03 -18.01
CA ILE A 548 -8.26 13.71 -17.96
C ILE A 548 -7.45 14.94 -18.39
N GLN A 549 -7.88 15.63 -19.44
CA GLN A 549 -7.22 16.84 -19.89
C GLN A 549 -7.20 17.93 -18.80
N ARG A 550 -8.33 18.15 -18.09
CA ARG A 550 -8.41 19.10 -16.99
C ARG A 550 -7.49 18.74 -15.82
N GLU A 551 -7.40 17.45 -15.46
CA GLU A 551 -6.46 17.00 -14.43
C GLU A 551 -5.01 17.24 -14.88
N ASN A 552 -4.66 16.94 -16.14
CA ASN A 552 -3.32 17.18 -16.68
C ASN A 552 -2.93 18.67 -16.66
N GLU A 553 -3.87 19.58 -16.97
CA GLU A 553 -3.63 21.02 -16.84
C GLU A 553 -3.37 21.46 -15.38
N GLN A 554 -4.02 20.81 -14.40
CA GLN A 554 -3.76 21.05 -12.98
C GLN A 554 -2.39 20.49 -12.56
N ILE A 555 -2.03 19.31 -13.06
CA ILE A 555 -0.72 18.69 -12.83
C ILE A 555 0.40 19.59 -13.33
N GLU A 556 0.27 20.14 -14.53
CA GLU A 556 1.29 21.04 -15.09
C GLU A 556 1.42 22.36 -14.28
N LYS A 557 0.32 22.90 -13.77
CA LYS A 557 0.38 24.04 -12.86
C LYS A 557 1.08 23.69 -11.53
N PHE A 558 0.82 22.50 -11.02
CA PHE A 558 1.43 22.02 -9.79
C PHE A 558 2.95 21.79 -9.96
N LYS A 559 3.38 21.16 -11.04
CA LYS A 559 4.80 20.96 -11.36
C LYS A 559 5.59 22.27 -11.39
N ARG A 560 5.00 23.36 -11.88
CA ARG A 560 5.64 24.68 -11.84
C ARG A 560 5.92 25.18 -10.43
N LEU A 561 5.10 24.81 -9.43
CA LEU A 561 5.39 25.13 -8.02
C LEU A 561 6.54 24.28 -7.46
N GLU A 562 6.70 23.05 -7.94
CA GLU A 562 7.83 22.18 -7.58
C GLU A 562 9.16 22.66 -8.18
N GLU A 563 9.13 23.35 -9.30
CA GLU A 563 10.33 23.93 -9.94
C GLU A 563 10.88 25.13 -9.13
N VAL A 564 10.04 25.80 -8.35
CA VAL A 564 10.48 26.92 -7.49
C VAL A 564 11.16 26.33 -6.25
N ARG A 565 12.50 26.29 -6.29
CA ARG A 565 13.34 25.68 -5.25
C ARG A 565 13.49 26.59 -4.05
N ILE A 566 13.53 25.97 -2.87
CA ILE A 566 13.87 26.59 -1.59
C ILE A 566 15.28 26.11 -1.23
N PRO A 567 16.24 27.03 -0.95
CA PRO A 567 17.58 26.65 -0.48
C PRO A 567 17.50 25.80 0.78
N ALA A 568 18.35 24.76 0.89
CA ALA A 568 18.34 23.85 2.03
C ALA A 568 18.67 24.52 3.37
N ASP A 569 19.40 25.66 3.32
CA ASP A 569 19.80 26.50 4.43
C ASP A 569 18.87 27.72 4.63
N PHE A 570 17.72 27.79 3.93
CA PHE A 570 16.79 28.91 4.01
C PHE A 570 16.23 29.07 5.43
N ASP A 571 16.33 30.30 5.97
CA ASP A 571 15.81 30.64 7.29
C ASP A 571 14.34 31.12 7.18
N PHE A 572 13.40 30.24 7.52
CA PHE A 572 11.98 30.56 7.51
C PHE A 572 11.56 31.59 8.56
N SER A 573 12.40 31.89 9.57
CA SER A 573 12.15 32.91 10.56
C SER A 573 12.20 34.34 9.98
N GLU A 574 12.93 34.54 8.89
CA GLU A 574 13.06 35.82 8.21
C GLU A 574 11.80 36.21 7.44
N VAL A 575 10.93 35.25 7.07
CA VAL A 575 9.71 35.51 6.29
C VAL A 575 8.67 36.18 7.16
N LYS A 576 8.51 37.50 7.00
CA LYS A 576 7.54 38.30 7.78
C LYS A 576 6.12 38.03 7.28
N GLY A 577 5.19 37.83 8.23
CA GLY A 577 3.76 37.69 7.94
C GLY A 577 3.25 36.28 7.78
N ILE A 578 4.12 35.25 7.76
CA ILE A 578 3.66 33.86 7.83
C ILE A 578 3.14 33.52 9.23
N SER A 579 2.16 32.64 9.30
CA SER A 579 1.58 32.19 10.57
C SER A 579 2.61 31.40 11.40
N ASN A 580 2.50 31.44 12.74
CA ASN A 580 3.38 30.66 13.60
C ASN A 580 3.27 29.15 13.34
N ILE A 581 2.06 28.66 13.01
CA ILE A 581 1.85 27.24 12.68
C ILE A 581 2.58 26.88 11.40
N ALA A 582 2.46 27.71 10.35
CA ALA A 582 3.16 27.50 9.10
C ALA A 582 4.69 27.55 9.29
N ARG A 583 5.19 28.52 10.06
CA ARG A 583 6.62 28.66 10.37
C ARG A 583 7.16 27.39 11.04
N CYS A 584 6.53 26.95 12.13
CA CYS A 584 6.95 25.73 12.82
C CYS A 584 6.97 24.50 11.88
N GLY A 585 5.95 24.34 11.02
CA GLY A 585 5.91 23.25 10.05
C GLY A 585 7.03 23.33 9.01
N LEU A 586 7.29 24.53 8.48
CA LEU A 586 8.37 24.78 7.51
C LEU A 586 9.77 24.51 8.10
N GLU A 587 10.02 24.97 9.36
CA GLU A 587 11.27 24.73 10.07
C GLU A 587 11.50 23.25 10.44
N GLU A 588 10.43 22.51 10.80
CA GLU A 588 10.47 21.09 11.13
C GLU A 588 10.76 20.24 9.88
N ILE A 589 10.06 20.51 8.77
CA ILE A 589 10.10 19.68 7.56
C ILE A 589 11.23 20.09 6.62
N LYS A 590 11.54 21.39 6.54
CA LYS A 590 12.54 21.97 5.63
C LYS A 590 12.28 21.58 4.17
N PRO A 591 11.15 22.02 3.59
CA PRO A 591 10.79 21.70 2.22
C PRO A 591 11.83 22.27 1.22
N LEU A 592 12.07 21.55 0.14
CA LEU A 592 13.04 21.92 -0.90
C LEU A 592 12.37 22.63 -2.11
N SER A 593 11.04 22.74 -2.10
CA SER A 593 10.28 23.45 -3.14
C SER A 593 9.05 24.17 -2.56
N ILE A 594 8.53 25.14 -3.31
CA ILE A 594 7.25 25.77 -2.98
C ILE A 594 6.09 24.77 -3.04
N GLY A 595 6.15 23.80 -3.96
CA GLY A 595 5.19 22.72 -4.03
C GLY A 595 5.17 21.91 -2.74
N GLU A 596 6.31 21.44 -2.24
CA GLU A 596 6.42 20.76 -0.93
C GLU A 596 5.91 21.64 0.21
N ALA A 597 6.32 22.90 0.28
CA ALA A 597 5.88 23.84 1.30
C ALA A 597 4.36 23.98 1.36
N SER A 598 3.69 24.00 0.20
CA SER A 598 2.24 24.15 0.09
C SER A 598 1.44 22.97 0.66
N ARG A 599 2.07 21.81 0.84
CA ARG A 599 1.46 20.58 1.35
C ARG A 599 1.64 20.37 2.86
N ILE A 600 2.47 21.17 3.48
CA ILE A 600 2.72 21.08 4.92
C ILE A 600 1.46 21.49 5.69
N SER A 601 1.09 20.67 6.68
CA SER A 601 -0.06 20.93 7.53
C SER A 601 0.04 22.30 8.21
N GLY A 602 -0.97 23.15 8.02
CA GLY A 602 -1.01 24.50 8.60
C GLY A 602 -0.41 25.60 7.73
N VAL A 603 0.20 25.26 6.59
CA VAL A 603 0.63 26.26 5.58
C VAL A 603 -0.54 26.61 4.68
N THR A 604 -0.83 27.90 4.54
CA THR A 604 -1.94 28.43 3.72
C THR A 604 -1.44 29.01 2.40
N GLY A 605 -2.35 29.23 1.45
CA GLY A 605 -2.02 29.91 0.19
C GLY A 605 -1.41 31.32 0.38
N ASN A 606 -1.78 32.01 1.46
CA ASN A 606 -1.18 33.31 1.79
C ASN A 606 0.28 33.16 2.26
N ASP A 607 0.57 32.14 3.10
CA ASP A 607 1.94 31.85 3.54
C ASP A 607 2.83 31.51 2.34
N ILE A 608 2.29 30.75 1.37
CA ILE A 608 3.00 30.41 0.12
C ILE A 608 3.28 31.65 -0.73
N ALA A 609 2.31 32.56 -0.87
CA ALA A 609 2.50 33.80 -1.63
C ALA A 609 3.60 34.67 -1.01
N LEU A 610 3.65 34.78 0.32
CA LEU A 610 4.71 35.47 1.05
C LEU A 610 6.08 34.80 0.83
N LEU A 611 6.15 33.47 0.97
CA LEU A 611 7.38 32.71 0.77
C LEU A 611 7.95 32.90 -0.65
N VAL A 612 7.10 32.82 -1.68
CA VAL A 612 7.50 33.09 -3.09
C VAL A 612 8.05 34.51 -3.25
N GLY A 613 7.49 35.50 -2.52
CA GLY A 613 7.99 36.89 -2.52
C GLY A 613 9.39 37.04 -1.96
N TYR A 614 9.77 36.22 -0.98
CA TYR A 614 11.11 36.22 -0.37
C TYR A 614 12.16 35.43 -1.18
N LEU A 615 11.73 34.49 -2.02
CA LEU A 615 12.63 33.67 -2.86
C LEU A 615 12.96 34.34 -4.22
N LYS A 616 12.29 35.43 -4.57
CA LYS A 616 12.57 36.27 -5.76
C LYS A 616 13.56 37.38 -5.43
#